data_45d26a4f0d2121e9082d4daa06f1ba84
#
_entry.id   45d26a4f0d2121e9082d4daa06f1ba84
#
_cell.length_a   1.000
_cell.length_b   1.000
_cell.length_c   1.000
_cell.angle_alpha   90.00
_cell.angle_beta   90.00
_cell.angle_gamma   90.00
#
_symmetry.space_group_name_H-M   'P 1'
#
loop_
_entity.id
_entity.type
_entity.pdbx_description
1 polymer ?
#
loop_
_entity_poly.entity_id
_entity_poly.type
_entity_poly.pdbx_seq_one_letter_code
_entity_poly.pdbx_strand_id
1 'polypeptide(L)'
;MWNYSLTVEEVALVCQVGYERQAEMFGQPERNVNYYEGDHWEMLQHTICAGSELAFARMIGIKEFTPHVNKFKTELDVDGFEVRYTFPQGCNAPCCASESSRGRLRMTRRDDDDQIYVLLGGGLAIRTKMETPPYTMPPYVALGWAYGHECKKPEFIYNATTWYVPRADLHPMDTLDLSNVQGMRQLL
;
A
#
# COMPACT_ATOMS: atom_id res chain seq x y z
N MET A 1 13.30 -8.21 -10.90
CA MET A 1 12.51 -8.60 -9.71
C MET A 1 11.94 -7.32 -9.11
N TRP A 2 10.64 -7.25 -8.96
CA TRP A 2 9.91 -6.05 -8.49
C TRP A 2 10.00 -5.93 -6.98
N ASN A 3 11.12 -5.42 -6.47
CA ASN A 3 11.31 -5.13 -5.05
C ASN A 3 12.19 -3.88 -4.84
N TYR A 4 12.01 -3.22 -3.70
CA TYR A 4 12.77 -2.06 -3.30
C TYR A 4 12.91 -1.99 -1.78
N SER A 5 14.13 -1.72 -1.31
CA SER A 5 14.41 -1.43 0.09
C SER A 5 14.57 0.07 0.28
N LEU A 6 13.78 0.67 1.17
CA LEU A 6 13.88 2.08 1.48
C LEU A 6 15.26 2.39 2.10
N THR A 7 15.86 3.51 1.71
CA THR A 7 17.03 4.07 2.39
C THR A 7 16.64 4.62 3.77
N VAL A 8 17.62 4.97 4.58
CA VAL A 8 17.37 5.57 5.91
C VAL A 8 16.60 6.88 5.79
N GLU A 9 16.95 7.70 4.80
CA GLU A 9 16.30 8.98 4.51
C GLU A 9 14.85 8.77 4.05
N GLU A 10 14.62 7.78 3.21
CA GLU A 10 13.27 7.42 2.75
C GLU A 10 12.41 6.87 3.89
N VAL A 11 13.00 6.12 4.82
CA VAL A 11 12.31 5.69 6.04
C VAL A 11 11.90 6.89 6.89
N ALA A 12 12.81 7.85 7.10
CA ALA A 12 12.49 9.08 7.86
C ALA A 12 11.34 9.85 7.18
N LEU A 13 11.38 9.98 5.84
CA LEU A 13 10.33 10.62 5.07
C LEU A 13 8.96 9.94 5.25
N VAL A 14 8.87 8.62 5.09
CA VAL A 14 7.59 7.91 5.21
C VAL A 14 7.06 7.88 6.63
N CYS A 15 7.94 7.90 7.65
CA CYS A 15 7.53 8.08 9.04
C CYS A 15 6.90 9.46 9.27
N GLN A 16 7.48 10.52 8.71
CA GLN A 16 6.90 11.85 8.79
C GLN A 16 5.54 11.93 8.10
N VAL A 17 5.43 11.41 6.87
CA VAL A 17 4.15 11.35 6.14
C VAL A 17 3.11 10.56 6.92
N GLY A 18 3.48 9.43 7.50
CA GLY A 18 2.58 8.63 8.34
C GLY A 18 2.06 9.40 9.55
N TYR A 19 2.94 10.15 10.23
CA TYR A 19 2.56 11.03 11.34
C TYR A 19 1.61 12.14 10.89
N GLU A 20 1.89 12.81 9.78
CA GLU A 20 1.07 13.89 9.24
C GLU A 20 -0.31 13.40 8.79
N ARG A 21 -0.39 12.23 8.13
CA ARG A 21 -1.65 11.55 7.80
C ARG A 21 -2.48 11.25 9.04
N GLN A 22 -1.83 10.81 10.12
CA GLN A 22 -2.49 10.55 11.41
C GLN A 22 -3.00 11.84 12.05
N ALA A 23 -2.19 12.91 12.02
CA ALA A 23 -2.57 14.21 12.58
C ALA A 23 -3.81 14.82 11.88
N GLU A 24 -3.90 14.67 10.55
CA GLU A 24 -5.11 15.09 9.80
C GLU A 24 -6.38 14.35 10.26
N MET A 25 -6.24 13.09 10.71
CA MET A 25 -7.41 12.32 11.19
C MET A 25 -7.97 12.84 12.49
N PHE A 26 -7.13 13.29 13.41
CA PHE A 26 -7.58 13.81 14.71
C PHE A 26 -8.43 15.08 14.59
N GLY A 27 -8.30 15.83 13.50
CA GLY A 27 -9.08 17.03 13.23
C GLY A 27 -10.50 16.78 12.67
N GLN A 28 -10.91 15.51 12.42
CA GLN A 28 -12.18 15.22 11.74
C GLN A 28 -13.14 14.36 12.58
N PRO A 29 -14.23 14.96 13.10
CA PRO A 29 -15.12 14.30 14.08
C PRO A 29 -16.01 13.19 13.52
N GLU A 30 -16.11 13.01 12.19
CA GLU A 30 -17.13 12.15 11.58
C GLU A 30 -16.62 10.79 11.06
N ARG A 31 -15.40 10.42 11.34
CA ARG A 31 -14.90 9.11 10.91
C ARG A 31 -15.10 8.05 11.97
N ASN A 32 -15.92 7.06 11.63
CA ASN A 32 -15.86 5.73 12.23
C ASN A 32 -14.43 5.19 12.04
N VAL A 33 -13.57 5.56 12.94
CA VAL A 33 -12.26 4.94 13.11
C VAL A 33 -12.58 3.50 13.48
N ASN A 34 -12.16 2.56 12.68
CA ASN A 34 -12.13 1.17 13.11
C ASN A 34 -11.18 1.15 14.32
N TYR A 35 -11.75 1.14 15.51
CA TYR A 35 -11.06 1.17 16.78
C TYR A 35 -10.14 -0.05 16.89
N TYR A 36 -8.91 0.11 16.47
CA TYR A 36 -7.82 -0.69 17.00
C TYR A 36 -7.22 0.10 18.15
N GLU A 37 -7.15 -0.51 19.30
CA GLU A 37 -6.67 0.10 20.54
C GLU A 37 -5.28 0.72 20.33
N GLY A 38 -5.23 2.05 20.16
CA GLY A 38 -4.03 2.86 20.26
C GLY A 38 -3.60 3.57 18.96
N ASP A 39 -3.39 4.86 19.09
CA ASP A 39 -2.95 5.81 18.06
C ASP A 39 -1.69 5.38 17.29
N HIS A 40 -0.85 4.54 17.91
CA HIS A 40 0.39 4.04 17.32
C HIS A 40 0.17 3.10 16.12
N TRP A 41 -0.90 2.30 16.12
CA TRP A 41 -1.16 1.35 15.05
C TRP A 41 -1.65 2.02 13.77
N GLU A 42 -2.47 3.04 13.89
CA GLU A 42 -2.94 3.81 12.74
C GLU A 42 -1.79 4.58 12.10
N MET A 43 -0.97 5.26 12.90
CA MET A 43 0.23 5.95 12.42
C MET A 43 1.16 4.99 11.68
N LEU A 44 1.34 3.79 12.22
CA LEU A 44 2.19 2.78 11.60
C LEU A 44 1.59 2.25 10.29
N GLN A 45 0.27 2.05 10.20
CA GLN A 45 -0.40 1.72 8.94
C GLN A 45 -0.20 2.82 7.89
N HIS A 46 -0.34 4.10 8.26
CA HIS A 46 -0.08 5.22 7.37
C HIS A 46 1.37 5.25 6.90
N THR A 47 2.32 4.97 7.81
CA THR A 47 3.75 4.88 7.48
C THR A 47 4.03 3.74 6.49
N ILE A 48 3.44 2.56 6.71
CA ILE A 48 3.60 1.41 5.82
C ILE A 48 3.00 1.69 4.44
N CYS A 49 1.82 2.30 4.38
CA CYS A 49 1.19 2.68 3.11
C CYS A 49 2.04 3.71 2.36
N ALA A 50 2.51 4.76 3.03
CA ALA A 50 3.42 5.74 2.43
C ALA A 50 4.71 5.09 1.93
N GLY A 51 5.25 4.13 2.69
CA GLY A 51 6.42 3.34 2.28
C GLY A 51 6.16 2.49 1.05
N SER A 52 4.97 1.91 0.91
CA SER A 52 4.61 1.13 -0.28
C SER A 52 4.45 2.03 -1.53
N GLU A 53 3.84 3.20 -1.40
CA GLU A 53 3.74 4.19 -2.47
C GLU A 53 5.13 4.63 -2.94
N LEU A 54 6.02 5.01 -2.00
CA LEU A 54 7.40 5.41 -2.32
C LEU A 54 8.20 4.27 -2.96
N ALA A 55 8.12 3.07 -2.42
CA ALA A 55 8.82 1.91 -2.97
C ALA A 55 8.35 1.58 -4.39
N PHE A 56 7.05 1.65 -4.66
CA PHE A 56 6.52 1.44 -6.00
C PHE A 56 6.99 2.52 -6.97
N ALA A 57 6.95 3.80 -6.58
CA ALA A 57 7.49 4.89 -7.38
C ALA A 57 8.96 4.64 -7.78
N ARG A 58 9.80 4.19 -6.85
CA ARG A 58 11.20 3.84 -7.13
C ARG A 58 11.33 2.63 -8.07
N MET A 59 10.49 1.60 -7.90
CA MET A 59 10.49 0.41 -8.78
C MET A 59 10.18 0.77 -10.23
N ILE A 60 9.32 1.77 -10.47
CA ILE A 60 8.97 2.25 -11.82
C ILE A 60 9.83 3.43 -12.28
N GLY A 61 10.91 3.75 -11.58
CA GLY A 61 11.93 4.71 -11.99
C GLY A 61 11.63 6.17 -11.65
N ILE A 62 10.57 6.49 -10.91
CA ILE A 62 10.25 7.86 -10.48
C ILE A 62 11.15 8.22 -9.30
N LYS A 63 12.15 9.08 -9.54
CA LYS A 63 13.14 9.49 -8.53
C LYS A 63 12.62 10.59 -7.60
N GLU A 64 11.90 11.55 -8.16
CA GLU A 64 11.35 12.69 -7.43
C GLU A 64 9.88 12.42 -7.08
N PHE A 65 9.67 11.62 -6.06
CA PHE A 65 8.34 11.27 -5.56
C PHE A 65 8.30 11.38 -4.03
N THR A 66 7.23 12.01 -3.54
CA THR A 66 6.90 12.07 -2.12
C THR A 66 5.46 11.59 -1.94
N PRO A 67 5.18 10.62 -1.08
CA PRO A 67 3.82 10.16 -0.82
C PRO A 67 2.95 11.31 -0.31
N HIS A 68 1.69 11.35 -0.75
CA HIS A 68 0.76 12.41 -0.35
C HIS A 68 0.45 12.33 1.15
N VAL A 69 0.44 13.48 1.81
CA VAL A 69 -0.03 13.60 3.20
C VAL A 69 -1.55 13.49 3.24
N ASN A 70 -2.24 14.24 2.38
CA ASN A 70 -3.69 14.28 2.34
C ASN A 70 -4.29 12.97 1.81
N LYS A 71 -4.95 12.22 2.67
CA LYS A 71 -5.65 10.99 2.30
C LYS A 71 -7.01 11.21 1.62
N PHE A 72 -7.50 12.43 1.59
CA PHE A 72 -8.71 12.84 0.84
C PHE A 72 -8.39 13.32 -0.57
N LYS A 73 -7.17 13.08 -1.01
CA LYS A 73 -6.77 13.42 -2.36
C LYS A 73 -7.72 12.81 -3.38
N THR A 74 -7.92 13.54 -4.43
CA THR A 74 -8.59 13.07 -5.66
C THR A 74 -7.60 12.47 -6.65
N GLU A 75 -6.31 12.60 -6.36
CA GLU A 75 -5.21 12.11 -7.19
C GLU A 75 -4.83 10.68 -6.79
N LEU A 76 -4.31 9.94 -7.76
CA LEU A 76 -3.83 8.58 -7.58
C LEU A 76 -2.53 8.55 -6.75
N ASP A 77 -2.23 7.40 -6.16
CA ASP A 77 -1.08 7.27 -5.25
C ASP A 77 0.24 7.53 -5.96
N VAL A 78 0.46 6.93 -7.12
CA VAL A 78 1.71 7.02 -7.87
C VAL A 78 1.40 7.07 -9.37
N ASP A 79 1.50 8.24 -9.99
CA ASP A 79 1.49 8.49 -11.44
C ASP A 79 0.53 7.59 -12.25
N GLY A 80 -0.74 7.61 -11.90
CA GLY A 80 -1.78 6.83 -12.58
C GLY A 80 -2.09 5.46 -11.94
N PHE A 81 -1.46 5.12 -10.83
CA PHE A 81 -1.68 3.86 -10.11
C PHE A 81 -2.19 4.09 -8.70
N GLU A 82 -3.09 3.22 -8.26
CA GLU A 82 -3.46 3.07 -6.85
C GLU A 82 -2.62 1.96 -6.22
N VAL A 83 -1.91 2.29 -5.16
CA VAL A 83 -1.03 1.36 -4.46
C VAL A 83 -1.71 0.83 -3.21
N ARG A 84 -1.85 -0.47 -3.12
CA ARG A 84 -2.44 -1.16 -1.98
C ARG A 84 -1.40 -2.01 -1.28
N TYR A 85 -1.41 -1.98 0.03
CA TYR A 85 -0.51 -2.80 0.84
C TYR A 85 -1.27 -3.96 1.49
N THR A 86 -0.61 -5.11 1.56
CA THR A 86 -1.10 -6.28 2.30
C THR A 86 -0.04 -6.83 3.23
N PHE A 87 -0.49 -7.27 4.41
CA PHE A 87 0.38 -7.98 5.33
C PHE A 87 0.65 -9.41 4.84
N PRO A 88 1.86 -9.97 5.09
CA PRO A 88 2.16 -11.33 4.72
C PRO A 88 1.23 -12.32 5.42
N GLN A 89 0.98 -13.46 4.77
CA GLN A 89 0.29 -14.57 5.41
C GLN A 89 1.07 -15.01 6.66
N GLY A 90 0.35 -15.28 7.75
CA GLY A 90 0.97 -15.64 9.03
C GLY A 90 1.41 -14.46 9.91
N CYS A 91 1.19 -13.21 9.50
CA CYS A 91 1.35 -12.06 10.40
C CYS A 91 0.32 -12.14 11.52
N ASN A 92 0.79 -12.22 12.78
CA ASN A 92 -0.06 -12.28 13.97
C ASN A 92 -0.16 -10.92 14.69
N ALA A 93 0.27 -9.84 14.06
CA ALA A 93 0.17 -8.52 14.66
C ALA A 93 -1.31 -8.13 14.83
N PRO A 94 -1.71 -7.51 15.97
CA PRO A 94 -3.09 -7.13 16.23
C PRO A 94 -3.68 -6.18 15.19
N CYS A 95 -2.83 -5.41 14.52
CA CYS A 95 -3.19 -4.48 13.44
C CYS A 95 -3.48 -5.19 12.11
N CYS A 96 -3.14 -6.46 11.98
CA CYS A 96 -3.42 -7.19 10.76
C CYS A 96 -4.92 -7.43 10.69
N ALA A 97 -5.55 -6.83 9.69
CA ALA A 97 -6.90 -7.16 9.30
C ALA A 97 -7.10 -8.70 9.28
N SER A 98 -8.33 -9.15 9.35
CA SER A 98 -8.71 -10.57 9.41
C SER A 98 -7.82 -11.44 8.50
N GLU A 99 -7.63 -12.69 8.86
CA GLU A 99 -6.87 -13.67 8.03
C GLU A 99 -7.30 -13.67 6.56
N SER A 100 -8.57 -13.36 6.30
CA SER A 100 -9.14 -13.26 4.96
C SER A 100 -8.51 -12.18 4.07
N SER A 101 -7.92 -11.12 4.65
CA SER A 101 -7.34 -10.00 3.88
C SER A 101 -5.84 -10.14 3.61
N ARG A 102 -5.17 -11.05 4.31
CA ARG A 102 -3.70 -11.20 4.21
C ARG A 102 -3.28 -11.79 2.87
N GLY A 103 -2.30 -11.17 2.22
CA GLY A 103 -1.83 -11.59 0.89
C GLY A 103 -2.85 -11.38 -0.21
N ARG A 104 -3.85 -10.53 -0.03
CA ARG A 104 -4.94 -10.26 -0.98
C ARG A 104 -5.07 -8.78 -1.26
N LEU A 105 -5.46 -8.45 -2.47
CA LEU A 105 -5.85 -7.10 -2.86
C LEU A 105 -7.28 -6.84 -2.33
N ARG A 106 -7.41 -5.86 -1.44
CA ARG A 106 -8.71 -5.42 -0.94
C ARG A 106 -9.28 -4.34 -1.85
N MET A 107 -10.51 -4.56 -2.30
CA MET A 107 -11.30 -3.59 -3.05
C MET A 107 -12.58 -3.25 -2.31
N THR A 108 -13.06 -2.04 -2.50
CA THR A 108 -14.33 -1.57 -1.95
C THR A 108 -15.25 -1.09 -3.06
N ARG A 109 -16.53 -0.89 -2.75
CA ARG A 109 -17.51 -0.38 -3.71
C ARG A 109 -17.17 1.02 -4.26
N ARG A 110 -16.37 1.79 -3.52
CA ARG A 110 -15.97 3.16 -3.90
C ARG A 110 -14.75 3.22 -4.82
N ASP A 111 -14.01 2.13 -4.91
CA ASP A 111 -12.83 2.05 -5.77
C ASP A 111 -13.26 2.08 -7.25
N ASP A 112 -12.49 2.75 -8.09
CA ASP A 112 -12.81 2.96 -9.51
C ASP A 112 -12.58 1.67 -10.30
N ASP A 113 -13.51 1.38 -11.24
CA ASP A 113 -13.48 0.16 -12.06
C ASP A 113 -12.39 0.21 -13.15
N ASP A 114 -12.08 1.39 -13.66
CA ASP A 114 -11.10 1.59 -14.74
C ASP A 114 -9.69 1.84 -14.22
N GLN A 115 -9.53 1.97 -12.90
CA GLN A 115 -8.26 2.25 -12.25
C GLN A 115 -7.40 0.99 -12.13
N ILE A 116 -6.07 1.15 -12.29
CA ILE A 116 -5.08 0.10 -12.03
C ILE A 116 -4.68 0.11 -10.55
N TYR A 117 -4.79 -1.04 -9.92
CA TYR A 117 -4.41 -1.28 -8.54
C TYR A 117 -3.18 -2.18 -8.48
N VAL A 118 -2.15 -1.75 -7.77
CA VAL A 118 -0.92 -2.52 -7.56
C VAL A 118 -0.84 -2.97 -6.11
N LEU A 119 -0.67 -4.26 -5.89
CA LEU A 119 -0.55 -4.84 -4.56
C LEU A 119 0.90 -4.99 -4.15
N LEU A 120 1.28 -4.38 -3.03
CA LEU A 120 2.57 -4.55 -2.40
C LEU A 120 2.45 -5.32 -1.07
N GLY A 121 3.54 -6.01 -0.72
CA GLY A 121 3.74 -6.63 0.58
C GLY A 121 5.18 -6.45 1.05
N GLY A 122 5.52 -6.90 2.25
CA GLY A 122 6.87 -6.75 2.81
C GLY A 122 7.11 -5.40 3.47
N GLY A 123 8.32 -4.86 3.36
CA GLY A 123 8.67 -3.55 3.91
C GLY A 123 8.73 -3.52 5.44
N LEU A 124 8.23 -2.46 6.04
CA LEU A 124 8.12 -2.27 7.48
C LEU A 124 7.19 -3.32 8.11
N ALA A 125 7.63 -4.57 8.16
CA ALA A 125 6.93 -5.58 8.94
C ALA A 125 7.07 -5.21 10.42
N ILE A 126 5.96 -4.93 11.08
CA ILE A 126 5.90 -4.73 12.51
C ILE A 126 6.31 -6.05 13.17
N ARG A 127 7.56 -6.16 13.51
CA ARG A 127 7.96 -7.20 14.45
C ARG A 127 7.61 -6.69 15.83
N THR A 128 6.75 -7.40 16.52
CA THR A 128 6.36 -7.15 17.92
C THR A 128 7.52 -7.33 18.91
N LYS A 129 8.69 -7.74 18.44
CA LYS A 129 9.95 -7.76 19.18
C LYS A 129 11.01 -7.03 18.36
N MET A 130 11.48 -5.90 18.86
CA MET A 130 12.72 -5.26 18.42
C MET A 130 13.86 -6.21 18.73
N GLU A 131 14.29 -6.98 17.74
CA GLU A 131 15.53 -7.71 17.82
C GLU A 131 16.68 -6.74 17.60
N THR A 132 17.83 -7.00 18.24
CA THR A 132 19.03 -6.15 18.24
C THR A 132 19.49 -5.72 16.83
N PRO A 133 20.05 -4.48 16.70
CA PRO A 133 20.62 -3.97 15.43
C PRO A 133 21.71 -4.87 14.83
N PRO A 134 21.94 -4.79 13.49
CA PRO A 134 21.41 -3.80 12.58
C PRO A 134 20.02 -4.17 12.01
N TYR A 135 19.09 -3.20 12.08
CA TYR A 135 17.75 -3.37 11.52
C TYR A 135 17.83 -3.30 9.99
N THR A 136 17.84 -4.44 9.33
CA THR A 136 17.59 -4.49 7.90
C THR A 136 16.08 -4.54 7.70
N MET A 137 15.53 -3.48 7.12
CA MET A 137 14.14 -3.51 6.69
C MET A 137 14.01 -4.48 5.52
N PRO A 138 13.08 -5.45 5.58
CA PRO A 138 12.82 -6.27 4.43
C PRO A 138 12.33 -5.40 3.26
N PRO A 139 12.64 -5.75 2.01
CA PRO A 139 12.21 -4.96 0.87
C PRO A 139 10.68 -5.00 0.74
N TYR A 140 10.12 -3.93 0.21
CA TYR A 140 8.79 -3.97 -0.37
C TYR A 140 8.84 -4.79 -1.66
N VAL A 141 7.82 -5.62 -1.87
CA VAL A 141 7.72 -6.49 -3.04
C VAL A 141 6.38 -6.24 -3.70
N ALA A 142 6.40 -5.91 -5.00
CA ALA A 142 5.17 -5.85 -5.77
C ALA A 142 4.70 -7.27 -6.11
N LEU A 143 3.49 -7.59 -5.69
CA LEU A 143 2.92 -8.94 -5.71
C LEU A 143 2.09 -9.21 -6.98
N GLY A 144 1.58 -8.17 -7.62
CA GLY A 144 0.78 -8.22 -8.81
C GLY A 144 -0.08 -6.96 -8.96
N TRP A 145 -0.83 -6.89 -10.05
CA TRP A 145 -1.72 -5.77 -10.37
C TRP A 145 -3.03 -6.26 -10.99
N ALA A 146 -4.07 -5.42 -10.97
CA ALA A 146 -5.34 -5.69 -11.64
C ALA A 146 -6.10 -4.38 -11.90
N TYR A 147 -7.02 -4.38 -12.86
CA TYR A 147 -8.03 -3.34 -13.00
C TYR A 147 -9.12 -3.49 -11.95
N GLY A 148 -9.75 -2.37 -11.56
CA GLY A 148 -10.82 -2.38 -10.56
C GLY A 148 -11.99 -3.29 -10.92
N HIS A 149 -12.44 -3.28 -12.19
CA HIS A 149 -13.54 -4.14 -12.68
C HIS A 149 -13.19 -5.62 -12.62
N GLU A 150 -11.92 -6.00 -12.78
CA GLU A 150 -11.48 -7.40 -12.66
C GLU A 150 -11.52 -7.89 -11.21
N CYS A 151 -11.38 -6.97 -10.27
CA CYS A 151 -11.38 -7.24 -8.83
C CYS A 151 -12.78 -7.40 -8.25
N LYS A 152 -13.80 -6.80 -8.86
CA LYS A 152 -15.18 -6.76 -8.34
C LYS A 152 -16.05 -7.91 -8.86
N LYS A 153 -15.45 -9.08 -9.10
CA LYS A 153 -16.15 -10.27 -9.55
C LYS A 153 -16.86 -10.99 -8.40
N PRO A 154 -17.93 -11.76 -8.69
CA PRO A 154 -18.69 -12.49 -7.67
C PRO A 154 -17.86 -13.44 -6.82
N GLU A 155 -16.87 -14.11 -7.41
CA GLU A 155 -15.99 -15.06 -6.74
C GLU A 155 -15.08 -14.44 -5.67
N PHE A 156 -14.86 -13.11 -5.72
CA PHE A 156 -14.02 -12.38 -4.76
C PHE A 156 -14.81 -11.66 -3.67
N ILE A 157 -16.15 -11.78 -3.69
CA ILE A 157 -17.01 -11.11 -2.70
C ILE A 157 -16.69 -11.61 -1.29
N TYR A 158 -16.33 -10.67 -0.41
CA TYR A 158 -16.24 -10.91 1.02
C TYR A 158 -17.52 -10.50 1.76
N ASN A 159 -18.08 -9.34 1.39
CA ASN A 159 -19.36 -8.83 1.88
C ASN A 159 -19.98 -7.89 0.85
N ALA A 160 -21.13 -7.29 1.16
CA ALA A 160 -21.89 -6.43 0.23
C ALA A 160 -21.11 -5.23 -0.36
N THR A 161 -19.97 -4.86 0.22
CA THR A 161 -19.21 -3.66 -0.17
C THR A 161 -17.72 -3.90 -0.35
N THR A 162 -17.24 -5.14 -0.19
CA THR A 162 -15.80 -5.46 -0.16
C THR A 162 -15.51 -6.75 -0.92
N TRP A 163 -14.44 -6.74 -1.70
CA TRP A 163 -13.85 -7.88 -2.41
C TRP A 163 -12.42 -8.10 -1.94
N TYR A 164 -11.97 -9.36 -1.94
CA TYR A 164 -10.59 -9.76 -1.68
C TYR A 164 -10.08 -10.63 -2.81
N VAL A 165 -9.20 -10.07 -3.64
CA VAL A 165 -8.60 -10.77 -4.77
C VAL A 165 -7.34 -11.48 -4.30
N PRO A 166 -7.26 -12.82 -4.40
CA PRO A 166 -6.04 -13.56 -4.07
C PRO A 166 -4.89 -13.14 -4.98
N ARG A 167 -3.66 -13.20 -4.46
CA ARG A 167 -2.47 -12.91 -5.26
C ARG A 167 -2.38 -13.75 -6.54
N ALA A 168 -2.84 -15.00 -6.50
CA ALA A 168 -2.80 -15.92 -7.64
C ALA A 168 -3.66 -15.45 -8.82
N ASP A 169 -4.64 -14.57 -8.57
CA ASP A 169 -5.58 -14.04 -9.56
C ASP A 169 -5.18 -12.64 -10.04
N LEU A 170 -4.05 -12.09 -9.56
CA LEU A 170 -3.50 -10.83 -10.04
C LEU A 170 -2.61 -11.05 -11.26
N HIS A 171 -2.57 -10.05 -12.14
CA HIS A 171 -1.62 -10.04 -13.26
C HIS A 171 -0.18 -9.95 -12.74
N PRO A 172 0.78 -10.66 -13.38
CA PRO A 172 2.19 -10.55 -13.07
C PRO A 172 2.71 -9.13 -13.32
N MET A 173 3.64 -8.65 -12.47
CA MET A 173 4.18 -7.30 -12.57
C MET A 173 4.93 -7.00 -13.88
N ASP A 174 5.48 -8.00 -14.54
CA ASP A 174 6.17 -7.86 -15.84
C ASP A 174 5.23 -7.63 -17.02
N THR A 175 3.92 -7.74 -16.81
CA THR A 175 2.87 -7.41 -17.78
C THR A 175 2.28 -6.01 -17.57
N LEU A 176 2.71 -5.27 -16.54
CA LEU A 176 2.22 -3.93 -16.28
C LEU A 176 2.74 -2.95 -17.34
N ASP A 177 1.82 -2.27 -18.03
CA ASP A 177 2.19 -1.25 -19.02
C ASP A 177 2.61 0.05 -18.32
N LEU A 178 3.87 0.40 -18.45
CA LEU A 178 4.48 1.62 -17.93
C LEU A 178 4.67 2.71 -18.98
N SER A 179 4.19 2.53 -20.20
CA SER A 179 4.41 3.48 -21.31
C SER A 179 3.87 4.89 -21.04
N ASN A 180 2.89 5.00 -20.14
CA ASN A 180 2.26 6.26 -19.75
C ASN A 180 2.87 6.93 -18.51
N VAL A 181 3.85 6.29 -17.85
CA VAL A 181 4.53 6.84 -16.68
C VAL A 181 5.38 8.04 -17.07
N GLN A 182 5.15 9.20 -16.47
CA GLN A 182 5.85 10.45 -16.84
C GLN A 182 7.36 10.35 -16.68
N GLY A 183 7.83 9.65 -15.63
CA GLY A 183 9.26 9.43 -15.39
C GLY A 183 9.96 8.60 -16.47
N MET A 184 9.26 7.70 -17.15
CA MET A 184 9.79 6.87 -18.23
C MET A 184 9.85 7.61 -19.56
N ARG A 185 8.99 8.60 -19.81
CA ARG A 185 8.99 9.41 -21.04
C ARG A 185 10.26 10.25 -21.22
N GLN A 186 11.04 10.48 -20.16
CA GLN A 186 12.29 11.23 -20.20
C GLN A 186 13.52 10.35 -20.46
N LEU A 187 13.36 9.02 -20.46
CA LEU A 187 14.45 8.05 -20.64
C LEU A 187 14.42 7.37 -22.02
N LEU A 188 13.39 7.60 -22.83
CA LEU A 188 13.24 7.15 -24.21
C LEU A 188 13.44 8.32 -25.18
#